data_3d764b2d6372c3eb815c9b855bb26288
#
_entry.id   3d764b2d6372c3eb815c9b855bb26288
#
_cell.length_a   1.000
_cell.length_b   1.000
_cell.length_c   1.000
_cell.angle_alpha   90.00
_cell.angle_beta   90.00
_cell.angle_gamma   90.00
#
_symmetry.space_group_name_H-M   'P 1'
#
loop_
_entity.id
_entity.type
_entity.pdbx_description
1 polymer ?
#
loop_
_entity_poly.entity_id
_entity_poly.type
_entity_poly.pdbx_seq_one_letter_code
_entity_poly.pdbx_strand_id
1 'polypeptide(L)'
;MDVIPYEVGAYYIFDRGYVNYARLYKITELDSYFVVRSKRNLQFNVETYLPVNEKSRVISDQIGLLKGFYTSKDYPRELRKVAFYDKEMNRTFIYLTNSFELSAEQIAILYKKRWQIEQFFKWIKQHLKIKSFWGTSENAIKIQINSAIIAYCLVAIVGHDLQINRTTYEILQILGISLLDRTPVNELFTNIDINDVKDQNDNQLTLNLF
;
A
#
# COMPACT_ATOMS: atom_id res chain seq x y z
N MET A 1 1.25 -0.94 -15.74
CA MET A 1 0.00 -1.41 -15.11
C MET A 1 -0.74 -2.46 -15.95
N ASP A 2 -0.51 -2.52 -17.25
CA ASP A 2 -1.21 -3.49 -18.11
C ASP A 2 -0.68 -4.93 -18.00
N VAL A 3 0.30 -5.15 -17.13
CA VAL A 3 0.96 -6.44 -16.87
C VAL A 3 0.48 -7.12 -15.58
N ILE A 4 -0.38 -6.46 -14.79
CA ILE A 4 -0.89 -7.04 -13.56
C ILE A 4 -2.01 -8.02 -13.92
N PRO A 5 -1.89 -9.31 -13.60
CA PRO A 5 -3.00 -10.23 -13.70
C PRO A 5 -4.06 -9.84 -12.65
N TYR A 6 -5.26 -9.52 -13.09
CA TYR A 6 -6.37 -9.27 -12.19
C TYR A 6 -7.01 -10.60 -11.77
N GLU A 7 -7.15 -10.79 -10.46
CA GLU A 7 -7.71 -12.00 -9.87
C GLU A 7 -9.19 -11.79 -9.51
N VAL A 8 -10.05 -12.73 -9.87
CA VAL A 8 -11.48 -12.71 -9.56
C VAL A 8 -11.70 -12.51 -8.06
N GLY A 9 -12.60 -11.61 -7.70
CA GLY A 9 -12.93 -11.28 -6.31
C GLY A 9 -11.90 -10.42 -5.57
N ALA A 10 -10.74 -10.12 -6.17
CA ALA A 10 -9.71 -9.30 -5.53
C ALA A 10 -10.07 -7.80 -5.53
N TYR A 11 -9.62 -7.09 -4.50
CA TYR A 11 -9.76 -5.64 -4.37
C TYR A 11 -8.47 -4.91 -4.74
N TYR A 12 -8.55 -4.05 -5.73
CA TYR A 12 -7.44 -3.22 -6.21
C TYR A 12 -7.60 -1.77 -5.74
N ILE A 13 -6.62 -1.28 -4.98
CA ILE A 13 -6.67 0.06 -4.40
C ILE A 13 -5.65 0.95 -5.10
N PHE A 14 -6.14 2.03 -5.73
CA PHE A 14 -5.30 2.94 -6.49
C PHE A 14 -5.37 4.37 -5.97
N ASP A 15 -4.25 5.08 -6.05
CA ASP A 15 -4.29 6.53 -5.84
C ASP A 15 -4.96 7.24 -7.02
N ARG A 16 -5.42 8.45 -6.75
CA ARG A 16 -6.08 9.33 -7.72
C ARG A 16 -5.27 9.53 -9.01
N GLY A 17 -3.93 9.54 -8.93
CA GLY A 17 -3.05 9.66 -10.08
C GLY A 17 -3.19 8.52 -11.10
N TYR A 18 -3.64 7.37 -10.65
CA TYR A 18 -3.79 6.16 -11.49
C TYR A 18 -5.20 5.93 -12.02
N VAL A 19 -6.12 6.88 -11.81
CA VAL A 19 -7.51 6.75 -12.30
C VAL A 19 -7.54 6.83 -13.82
N ASN A 20 -7.82 5.69 -14.43
CA ASN A 20 -8.13 5.52 -15.85
C ASN A 20 -9.41 4.68 -15.95
N TYR A 21 -10.48 5.27 -16.46
CA TYR A 21 -11.81 4.64 -16.40
C TYR A 21 -11.91 3.37 -17.26
N ALA A 22 -11.28 3.33 -18.43
CA ALA A 22 -11.24 2.12 -19.26
C ALA A 22 -10.54 0.95 -18.53
N ARG A 23 -9.48 1.24 -17.77
CA ARG A 23 -8.82 0.22 -16.95
C ARG A 23 -9.68 -0.23 -15.78
N LEU A 24 -10.36 0.70 -15.10
CA LEU A 24 -11.29 0.38 -14.02
C LEU A 24 -12.45 -0.48 -14.55
N TYR A 25 -12.92 -0.21 -15.77
CA TYR A 25 -13.93 -1.03 -16.42
C TYR A 25 -13.43 -2.45 -16.69
N LYS A 26 -12.19 -2.60 -17.17
CA LYS A 26 -11.57 -3.92 -17.38
C LYS A 26 -11.47 -4.72 -16.06
N ILE A 27 -11.18 -4.08 -14.94
CA ILE A 27 -11.20 -4.74 -13.62
C ILE A 27 -12.59 -5.26 -13.30
N THR A 28 -13.62 -4.46 -13.58
CA THR A 28 -15.02 -4.87 -13.37
C THR A 28 -15.44 -6.03 -14.28
N GLU A 29 -15.01 -6.03 -15.55
CA GLU A 29 -15.29 -7.12 -16.49
C GLU A 29 -14.62 -8.45 -16.11
N LEU A 30 -13.55 -8.38 -15.31
CA LEU A 30 -12.84 -9.56 -14.79
C LEU A 30 -13.35 -9.98 -13.40
N ASP A 31 -14.55 -9.56 -13.01
CA ASP A 31 -15.17 -9.86 -11.71
C ASP A 31 -14.27 -9.54 -10.52
N SER A 32 -13.50 -8.44 -10.66
CA SER A 32 -12.64 -7.90 -9.61
C SER A 32 -13.16 -6.54 -9.16
N TYR A 33 -12.73 -6.11 -7.98
CA TYR A 33 -13.18 -4.86 -7.38
C TYR A 33 -12.05 -3.83 -7.34
N PHE A 34 -12.42 -2.57 -7.31
CA PHE A 34 -11.46 -1.50 -7.06
C PHE A 34 -12.00 -0.46 -6.07
N VAL A 35 -11.07 0.23 -5.42
CA VAL A 35 -11.35 1.45 -4.66
C VAL A 35 -10.33 2.51 -5.06
N VAL A 36 -10.79 3.65 -5.56
CA VAL A 36 -9.95 4.76 -5.97
C VAL A 36 -10.42 6.06 -5.33
N ARG A 37 -9.50 6.97 -5.06
CA ARG A 37 -9.88 8.33 -4.72
C ARG A 37 -10.26 9.10 -5.98
N SER A 38 -11.44 9.74 -5.95
CA SER A 38 -11.97 10.51 -7.06
C SER A 38 -11.06 11.67 -7.47
N LYS A 39 -11.07 12.01 -8.75
CA LYS A 39 -10.52 13.27 -9.26
C LYS A 39 -11.41 14.44 -8.82
N ARG A 40 -10.83 15.64 -8.67
CA ARG A 40 -11.57 16.85 -8.23
C ARG A 40 -12.65 17.27 -9.22
N ASN A 41 -12.43 17.00 -10.51
CA ASN A 41 -13.33 17.35 -11.62
C ASN A 41 -14.24 16.19 -12.03
N LEU A 42 -14.52 15.26 -11.10
CA LEU A 42 -15.45 14.17 -11.36
C LEU A 42 -16.82 14.71 -11.75
N GLN A 43 -17.30 14.34 -12.91
CA GLN A 43 -18.69 14.54 -13.32
C GLN A 43 -19.44 13.21 -13.11
N PHE A 44 -20.43 13.25 -12.24
CA PHE A 44 -21.16 12.06 -11.79
C PHE A 44 -22.66 12.36 -11.75
N ASN A 45 -23.43 11.53 -12.41
CA ASN A 45 -24.89 11.60 -12.35
C ASN A 45 -25.36 10.64 -11.27
N VAL A 46 -25.91 11.17 -10.19
CA VAL A 46 -26.44 10.36 -9.08
C VAL A 46 -27.81 9.84 -9.44
N GLU A 47 -28.00 8.55 -9.34
CA GLU A 47 -29.28 7.87 -9.59
C GLU A 47 -29.93 7.45 -8.27
N THR A 48 -29.14 7.00 -7.31
CA THR A 48 -29.64 6.52 -6.02
C THR A 48 -28.76 6.99 -4.87
N TYR A 49 -29.41 7.35 -3.76
CA TYR A 49 -28.79 7.64 -2.47
C TYR A 49 -28.97 6.44 -1.55
N LEU A 50 -27.89 5.89 -1.04
CA LEU A 50 -27.94 4.83 -0.05
C LEU A 50 -28.05 5.44 1.37
N PRO A 51 -28.70 4.73 2.31
CA PRO A 51 -28.82 5.21 3.68
C PRO A 51 -27.44 5.28 4.35
N VAL A 52 -27.21 6.35 5.07
CA VAL A 52 -25.98 6.62 5.80
C VAL A 52 -26.29 6.67 7.29
N ASN A 53 -25.48 6.02 8.10
CA ASN A 53 -25.60 6.11 9.55
C ASN A 53 -25.08 7.51 10.02
N GLU A 54 -25.93 8.30 10.63
CA GLU A 54 -25.60 9.65 11.14
C GLU A 54 -24.44 9.66 12.15
N LYS A 55 -24.21 8.55 12.87
CA LYS A 55 -23.08 8.40 13.79
C LYS A 55 -21.77 8.01 13.11
N SER A 56 -21.84 7.66 11.82
CA SER A 56 -20.66 7.31 11.02
C SER A 56 -19.93 8.57 10.54
N ARG A 57 -18.75 8.36 9.97
CA ARG A 57 -17.99 9.43 9.29
C ARG A 57 -18.32 9.52 7.79
N VAL A 58 -19.28 8.73 7.34
CA VAL A 58 -19.76 8.76 5.96
C VAL A 58 -20.66 9.97 5.80
N ILE A 59 -20.35 10.84 4.85
CA ILE A 59 -21.14 12.04 4.55
C ILE A 59 -22.23 11.70 3.53
N SER A 60 -21.90 10.90 2.53
CA SER A 60 -22.85 10.44 1.52
C SER A 60 -22.40 9.14 0.90
N ASP A 61 -23.37 8.37 0.47
CA ASP A 61 -23.20 7.12 -0.24
C ASP A 61 -24.18 7.11 -1.42
N GLN A 62 -23.66 7.05 -2.62
CA GLN A 62 -24.42 7.31 -3.84
C GLN A 62 -24.06 6.29 -4.92
N ILE A 63 -25.06 5.88 -5.68
CA ILE A 63 -24.90 5.07 -6.89
C ILE A 63 -25.25 5.94 -8.09
N GLY A 64 -24.54 5.75 -9.19
CA GLY A 64 -24.81 6.47 -10.43
C GLY A 64 -23.78 6.24 -11.51
N LEU A 65 -23.84 7.05 -12.54
CA LEU A 65 -23.05 6.93 -13.76
C LEU A 65 -22.05 8.09 -13.92
N LEU A 66 -20.96 7.82 -14.59
CA LEU A 66 -20.04 8.87 -15.02
C LEU A 66 -20.72 9.75 -16.09
N LYS A 67 -20.61 11.09 -15.92
CA LYS A 67 -21.23 12.08 -16.81
C LYS A 67 -20.18 12.76 -17.65
N GLY A 68 -19.66 12.26 -18.61
CA GLY A 68 -18.73 12.93 -19.52
C GLY A 68 -18.62 12.11 -20.81
N PHE A 69 -18.56 12.76 -21.94
CA PHE A 69 -18.62 12.07 -23.23
C PHE A 69 -17.60 10.92 -23.35
N TYR A 70 -16.36 11.13 -22.92
CA TYR A 70 -15.34 10.08 -22.95
C TYR A 70 -15.43 9.17 -21.73
N THR A 71 -15.61 9.73 -20.53
CA THR A 71 -15.60 8.95 -19.28
C THR A 71 -16.77 7.98 -19.19
N SER A 72 -17.96 8.35 -19.69
CA SER A 72 -19.11 7.45 -19.73
C SER A 72 -18.95 6.30 -20.75
N LYS A 73 -18.19 6.52 -21.81
CA LYS A 73 -17.83 5.45 -22.76
C LYS A 73 -16.78 4.51 -22.20
N ASP A 74 -15.79 5.08 -21.49
CA ASP A 74 -14.72 4.32 -20.86
C ASP A 74 -15.21 3.44 -19.70
N TYR A 75 -16.25 3.89 -18.99
CA TYR A 75 -16.90 3.15 -17.92
C TYR A 75 -18.43 3.30 -18.01
N PRO A 76 -19.12 2.41 -18.73
CA PRO A 76 -20.57 2.54 -19.02
C PRO A 76 -21.48 1.92 -17.94
N ARG A 77 -20.92 1.41 -16.84
CA ARG A 77 -21.70 0.80 -15.76
C ARG A 77 -21.83 1.74 -14.56
N GLU A 78 -22.76 1.41 -13.68
CA GLU A 78 -22.91 2.08 -12.41
C GLU A 78 -21.65 1.99 -11.55
N LEU A 79 -21.40 3.06 -10.83
CA LEU A 79 -20.36 3.19 -9.82
C LEU A 79 -20.96 3.65 -8.52
N ARG A 80 -20.34 3.28 -7.44
CA ARG A 80 -20.65 3.77 -6.12
C ARG A 80 -19.67 4.88 -5.74
N LYS A 81 -20.19 5.99 -5.26
CA LYS A 81 -19.45 7.16 -4.82
C LYS A 81 -19.69 7.39 -3.33
N VAL A 82 -18.66 7.22 -2.54
CA VAL A 82 -18.69 7.36 -1.08
C VAL A 82 -17.91 8.61 -0.69
N ALA A 83 -18.55 9.54 0.03
CA ALA A 83 -17.90 10.68 0.68
C ALA A 83 -17.68 10.36 2.17
N PHE A 84 -16.44 10.44 2.62
CA PHE A 84 -16.02 10.08 3.97
C PHE A 84 -15.18 11.19 4.60
N TYR A 85 -15.50 11.58 5.84
CA TYR A 85 -14.74 12.56 6.60
C TYR A 85 -13.66 11.90 7.45
N ASP A 86 -12.41 12.20 7.15
CA ASP A 86 -11.26 11.77 7.93
C ASP A 86 -10.91 12.83 8.99
N LYS A 87 -11.10 12.47 10.28
CA LYS A 87 -10.81 13.35 11.41
C LYS A 87 -9.33 13.66 11.58
N GLU A 88 -8.46 12.68 11.30
CA GLU A 88 -7.01 12.83 11.47
C GLU A 88 -6.45 13.84 10.46
N MET A 89 -6.96 13.81 9.23
CA MET A 89 -6.56 14.71 8.16
C MET A 89 -7.43 15.97 8.07
N ASN A 90 -8.48 16.07 8.89
CA ASN A 90 -9.50 17.13 8.88
C ASN A 90 -10.00 17.41 7.44
N ARG A 91 -10.37 16.35 6.74
CA ARG A 91 -10.68 16.43 5.31
C ARG A 91 -11.70 15.40 4.87
N THR A 92 -12.53 15.79 3.91
CA THR A 92 -13.42 14.86 3.20
C THR A 92 -12.71 14.24 1.99
N PHE A 93 -12.80 12.94 1.89
CA PHE A 93 -12.36 12.15 0.74
C PHE A 93 -13.57 11.61 0.00
N ILE A 94 -13.47 11.57 -1.31
CA ILE A 94 -14.48 10.96 -2.18
C ILE A 94 -13.85 9.75 -2.84
N TYR A 95 -14.46 8.58 -2.63
CA TYR A 95 -14.05 7.32 -3.20
C TYR A 95 -15.01 6.89 -4.30
N LEU A 96 -14.48 6.24 -5.33
CA LEU A 96 -15.24 5.53 -6.35
C LEU A 96 -14.90 4.03 -6.26
N THR A 97 -15.92 3.21 -6.42
CA THR A 97 -15.79 1.75 -6.40
C THR A 97 -16.87 1.09 -7.23
N ASN A 98 -16.62 -0.12 -7.69
CA ASN A 98 -17.62 -1.03 -8.26
C ASN A 98 -18.10 -2.07 -7.24
N SER A 99 -17.67 -1.95 -5.96
CA SER A 99 -18.16 -2.83 -4.89
C SER A 99 -19.43 -2.26 -4.28
N PHE A 100 -20.52 -3.02 -4.36
CA PHE A 100 -21.82 -2.72 -3.74
C PHE A 100 -22.06 -3.53 -2.45
N GLU A 101 -21.19 -4.49 -2.16
CA GLU A 101 -21.31 -5.40 -1.01
C GLU A 101 -20.71 -4.81 0.28
N LEU A 102 -19.57 -4.12 0.18
CA LEU A 102 -18.92 -3.53 1.35
C LEU A 102 -19.70 -2.33 1.88
N SER A 103 -19.68 -2.12 3.20
CA SER A 103 -20.18 -0.87 3.77
C SER A 103 -19.37 0.33 3.34
N ALA A 104 -19.92 1.54 3.38
CA ALA A 104 -19.21 2.77 3.04
C ALA A 104 -17.99 3.00 3.95
N GLU A 105 -18.09 2.62 5.24
CA GLU A 105 -16.98 2.67 6.17
C GLU A 105 -15.87 1.68 5.80
N GLN A 106 -16.24 0.45 5.40
CA GLN A 106 -15.26 -0.56 4.95
C GLN A 106 -14.51 -0.09 3.72
N ILE A 107 -15.17 0.57 2.76
CA ILE A 107 -14.53 1.17 1.58
C ILE A 107 -13.50 2.23 2.01
N ALA A 108 -13.85 3.10 2.95
CA ALA A 108 -12.95 4.14 3.45
C ALA A 108 -11.74 3.53 4.19
N ILE A 109 -11.98 2.52 5.05
CA ILE A 109 -10.92 1.80 5.79
C ILE A 109 -10.00 1.07 4.80
N LEU A 110 -10.56 0.42 3.79
CA LEU A 110 -9.80 -0.29 2.77
C LEU A 110 -8.89 0.68 1.99
N TYR A 111 -9.40 1.85 1.62
CA TYR A 111 -8.58 2.87 0.99
C TYR A 111 -7.49 3.42 1.91
N LYS A 112 -7.76 3.57 3.21
CA LYS A 112 -6.75 4.02 4.18
C LYS A 112 -5.55 3.07 4.24
N LYS A 113 -5.75 1.77 4.03
CA LYS A 113 -4.67 0.77 3.96
C LYS A 113 -3.67 1.03 2.82
N ARG A 114 -4.05 1.76 1.76
CA ARG A 114 -3.12 2.20 0.71
C ARG A 114 -1.88 2.92 1.27
N TRP A 115 -2.03 3.64 2.38
CA TRP A 115 -0.93 4.32 3.05
C TRP A 115 0.18 3.36 3.50
N GLN A 116 -0.12 2.09 3.71
CA GLN A 116 0.88 1.08 4.07
C GLN A 116 1.96 0.92 2.99
N ILE A 117 1.62 1.14 1.71
CA ILE A 117 2.59 1.13 0.60
C ILE A 117 3.61 2.28 0.76
N GLU A 118 3.16 3.46 1.16
CA GLU A 118 4.05 4.60 1.39
C GLU A 118 4.98 4.34 2.59
N GLN A 119 4.45 3.74 3.67
CA GLN A 119 5.23 3.33 4.83
C GLN A 119 6.25 2.24 4.45
N PHE A 120 5.85 1.27 3.65
CA PHE A 120 6.72 0.22 3.12
C PHE A 120 7.90 0.81 2.33
N PHE A 121 7.64 1.68 1.35
CA PHE A 121 8.73 2.31 0.58
C PHE A 121 9.59 3.26 1.42
N LYS A 122 9.00 3.94 2.41
CA LYS A 122 9.75 4.75 3.36
C LYS A 122 10.71 3.88 4.16
N TRP A 123 10.22 2.75 4.67
CA TRP A 123 11.01 1.78 5.43
C TRP A 123 12.17 1.23 4.60
N ILE A 124 11.91 0.76 3.37
CA ILE A 124 12.95 0.27 2.45
C ILE A 124 14.02 1.33 2.21
N LYS A 125 13.62 2.57 1.93
CA LYS A 125 14.56 3.68 1.72
C LYS A 125 15.42 3.98 2.94
N GLN A 126 14.87 3.84 4.13
CA GLN A 126 15.58 4.12 5.37
C GLN A 126 16.57 3.01 5.74
N HIS A 127 16.19 1.76 5.56
CA HIS A 127 16.92 0.63 6.15
C HIS A 127 17.70 -0.24 5.14
N LEU A 128 17.36 -0.20 3.85
CA LEU A 128 17.98 -1.04 2.83
C LEU A 128 18.89 -0.28 1.84
N LYS A 129 19.37 0.91 2.24
CA LYS A 129 20.36 1.72 1.50
C LYS A 129 20.03 1.95 0.03
N ILE A 130 18.74 2.09 -0.34
CA ILE A 130 18.34 2.45 -1.70
C ILE A 130 18.19 3.95 -1.93
N LYS A 131 18.83 4.77 -1.08
CA LYS A 131 18.89 6.24 -1.28
C LYS A 131 19.85 6.63 -2.41
N SER A 132 20.84 5.79 -2.68
CA SER A 132 21.77 5.92 -3.80
C SER A 132 21.87 4.59 -4.54
N PHE A 133 21.98 4.65 -5.85
CA PHE A 133 22.13 3.44 -6.67
C PHE A 133 23.62 3.20 -6.96
N TRP A 134 24.05 1.97 -6.84
CA TRP A 134 25.44 1.57 -7.12
C TRP A 134 25.74 1.52 -8.61
N GLY A 135 24.70 1.36 -9.43
CA GLY A 135 24.80 1.38 -10.89
C GLY A 135 23.84 2.37 -11.51
N THR A 136 24.20 2.93 -12.65
CA THR A 136 23.43 3.93 -13.38
C THR A 136 22.52 3.34 -14.46
N SER A 137 22.73 2.07 -14.83
CA SER A 137 21.87 1.41 -15.81
C SER A 137 20.51 1.08 -15.24
N GLU A 138 19.46 1.14 -16.05
CA GLU A 138 18.09 0.78 -15.65
C GLU A 138 18.02 -0.61 -15.01
N ASN A 139 18.78 -1.56 -15.54
CA ASN A 139 18.82 -2.93 -15.04
C ASN A 139 19.46 -3.02 -13.65
N ALA A 140 20.57 -2.30 -13.40
CA ALA A 140 21.20 -2.24 -12.09
C ALA A 140 20.30 -1.63 -11.03
N ILE A 141 19.55 -0.58 -11.39
CA ILE A 141 18.56 0.05 -10.51
C ILE A 141 17.43 -0.93 -10.17
N LYS A 142 16.89 -1.62 -11.18
CA LYS A 142 15.84 -2.64 -10.98
C LYS A 142 16.31 -3.78 -10.08
N ILE A 143 17.53 -4.27 -10.29
CA ILE A 143 18.12 -5.34 -9.46
C ILE A 143 18.21 -4.86 -8.00
N GLN A 144 18.75 -3.68 -7.75
CA GLN A 144 18.90 -3.15 -6.39
C GLN A 144 17.56 -2.98 -5.68
N ILE A 145 16.54 -2.44 -6.37
CA ILE A 145 15.18 -2.29 -5.82
C ILE A 145 14.56 -3.66 -5.52
N ASN A 146 14.63 -4.60 -6.46
CA ASN A 146 14.06 -5.93 -6.27
C ASN A 146 14.76 -6.70 -5.14
N SER A 147 16.08 -6.60 -5.04
CA SER A 147 16.83 -7.21 -3.93
C SER A 147 16.42 -6.64 -2.58
N ALA A 148 16.18 -5.32 -2.49
CA ALA A 148 15.69 -4.69 -1.27
C ALA A 148 14.28 -5.17 -0.90
N ILE A 149 13.38 -5.32 -1.88
CA ILE A 149 12.03 -5.85 -1.65
C ILE A 149 12.10 -7.31 -1.18
N ILE A 150 12.93 -8.14 -1.82
CA ILE A 150 13.13 -9.54 -1.43
C ILE A 150 13.67 -9.63 0.00
N ALA A 151 14.68 -8.84 0.35
CA ALA A 151 15.23 -8.81 1.70
C ALA A 151 14.17 -8.45 2.74
N TYR A 152 13.34 -7.43 2.46
CA TYR A 152 12.21 -7.07 3.34
C TYR A 152 11.23 -8.24 3.51
N CYS A 153 10.81 -8.86 2.41
CA CYS A 153 9.86 -9.96 2.45
C CYS A 153 10.41 -11.16 3.25
N LEU A 154 11.68 -11.52 3.04
CA LEU A 154 12.32 -12.61 3.80
C LEU A 154 12.35 -12.32 5.31
N VAL A 155 12.74 -11.11 5.69
CA VAL A 155 12.75 -10.68 7.10
C VAL A 155 11.34 -10.69 7.70
N ALA A 156 10.35 -10.23 6.96
CA ALA A 156 8.96 -10.24 7.41
C ALA A 156 8.41 -11.67 7.58
N ILE A 157 8.74 -12.58 6.66
CA ILE A 157 8.38 -14.01 6.75
C ILE A 157 9.02 -14.64 7.98
N VAL A 158 10.32 -14.46 8.18
CA VAL A 158 11.01 -15.00 9.36
C VAL A 158 10.38 -14.47 10.67
N GLY A 159 10.09 -13.16 10.73
CA GLY A 159 9.45 -12.57 11.90
C GLY A 159 8.06 -13.14 12.17
N HIS A 160 7.28 -13.38 11.12
CA HIS A 160 5.94 -13.96 11.22
C HIS A 160 5.98 -15.44 11.62
N ASP A 161 6.77 -16.27 10.91
CA ASP A 161 6.77 -17.72 11.08
C ASP A 161 7.37 -18.14 12.44
N LEU A 162 8.36 -17.41 12.90
CA LEU A 162 8.97 -17.63 14.22
C LEU A 162 8.28 -16.87 15.35
N GLN A 163 7.18 -16.17 15.07
CA GLN A 163 6.41 -15.37 16.04
C GLN A 163 7.32 -14.42 16.85
N ILE A 164 8.30 -13.78 16.19
CA ILE A 164 9.28 -12.92 16.85
C ILE A 164 8.61 -11.60 17.26
N ASN A 165 8.58 -11.32 18.55
CA ASN A 165 8.03 -10.07 19.07
C ASN A 165 9.04 -8.91 18.98
N ARG A 166 9.49 -8.60 17.76
CA ARG A 166 10.42 -7.51 17.44
C ARG A 166 10.00 -6.83 16.14
N THR A 167 10.44 -5.61 15.93
CA THR A 167 10.19 -4.89 14.67
C THR A 167 10.99 -5.52 13.52
N THR A 168 10.49 -5.38 12.29
CA THR A 168 11.20 -5.86 11.08
C THR A 168 12.62 -5.27 10.97
N TYR A 169 12.84 -4.06 11.49
CA TYR A 169 14.16 -3.43 11.51
C TYR A 169 15.11 -4.12 12.48
N GLU A 170 14.68 -4.40 13.70
CA GLU A 170 15.49 -5.14 14.70
C GLU A 170 15.84 -6.54 14.20
N ILE A 171 14.87 -7.22 13.58
CA ILE A 171 15.13 -8.53 12.97
C ILE A 171 16.19 -8.42 11.87
N LEU A 172 16.07 -7.41 10.99
CA LEU A 172 17.04 -7.14 9.94
C LEU A 172 18.45 -6.89 10.50
N GLN A 173 18.56 -6.11 11.57
CA GLN A 173 19.85 -5.81 12.22
C GLN A 173 20.50 -7.07 12.79
N ILE A 174 19.74 -7.87 13.55
CA ILE A 174 20.22 -9.12 14.14
C ILE A 174 20.69 -10.07 13.05
N LEU A 175 19.87 -10.30 12.01
CA LEU A 175 20.25 -11.15 10.89
C LEU A 175 21.47 -10.63 10.13
N GLY A 176 21.59 -9.30 10.00
CA GLY A 176 22.74 -8.66 9.32
C GLY A 176 24.07 -8.88 10.05
N ILE A 177 24.06 -8.91 11.37
CA ILE A 177 25.26 -9.17 12.20
C ILE A 177 25.59 -10.67 12.21
N SER A 178 24.55 -11.51 12.28
CA SER A 178 24.68 -12.97 12.44
C SER A 178 24.67 -13.72 11.10
N LEU A 179 24.80 -13.03 9.95
CA LEU A 179 24.68 -13.64 8.63
C LEU A 179 25.64 -14.81 8.38
N LEU A 180 26.83 -14.78 9.01
CA LEU A 180 27.85 -15.81 8.91
C LEU A 180 27.88 -16.74 10.13
N ASP A 181 26.96 -16.55 11.08
CA ASP A 181 26.84 -17.37 12.25
C ASP A 181 26.12 -18.68 11.92
N ARG A 182 26.51 -19.76 12.58
CA ARG A 182 25.88 -21.09 12.42
C ARG A 182 24.78 -21.35 13.45
N THR A 183 24.47 -20.35 14.26
CA THR A 183 23.41 -20.44 15.26
C THR A 183 22.04 -20.58 14.57
N PRO A 184 21.19 -21.49 15.00
CA PRO A 184 19.82 -21.59 14.50
C PRO A 184 19.07 -20.27 14.65
N VAL A 185 18.30 -19.89 13.61
CA VAL A 185 17.65 -18.55 13.54
C VAL A 185 16.75 -18.27 14.75
N ASN A 186 16.05 -19.27 15.26
CA ASN A 186 15.20 -19.14 16.45
C ASN A 186 16.01 -18.79 17.72
N GLU A 187 17.25 -19.28 17.85
CA GLU A 187 18.11 -19.00 19.01
C GLU A 187 18.73 -17.59 18.94
N LEU A 188 18.96 -17.05 17.74
CA LEU A 188 19.48 -15.70 17.55
C LEU A 188 18.60 -14.64 18.21
N PHE A 189 17.28 -14.83 18.21
CA PHE A 189 16.33 -13.84 18.73
C PHE A 189 16.06 -13.97 20.25
N THR A 190 16.48 -15.06 20.87
CA THR A 190 16.35 -15.27 22.32
C THR A 190 17.54 -14.75 23.11
N ASN A 191 18.73 -14.71 22.51
CA ASN A 191 20.00 -14.46 23.20
C ASN A 191 20.62 -13.06 22.96
N ILE A 192 20.07 -12.25 22.06
CA ILE A 192 20.62 -10.92 21.75
C ILE A 192 19.80 -9.82 22.42
N ASP A 193 20.44 -9.08 23.34
CA ASP A 193 19.88 -7.84 23.86
C ASP A 193 20.04 -6.71 22.81
N ILE A 194 18.99 -5.88 22.61
CA ILE A 194 18.99 -4.81 21.59
C ILE A 194 20.05 -3.75 21.89
N ASN A 195 20.47 -3.61 23.14
CA ASN A 195 21.49 -2.65 23.53
C ASN A 195 22.85 -3.00 22.92
N ASP A 196 23.20 -4.28 22.84
CA ASP A 196 24.46 -4.73 22.22
C ASP A 196 24.53 -4.43 20.72
N VAL A 197 23.36 -4.38 20.05
CA VAL A 197 23.28 -4.09 18.61
C VAL A 197 23.45 -2.59 18.33
N LYS A 198 23.01 -1.72 19.23
CA LYS A 198 23.17 -0.27 19.08
C LYS A 198 24.60 0.17 19.25
N ASP A 199 25.29 -0.38 20.24
CA ASP A 199 26.70 -0.04 20.52
C ASP A 199 27.65 -0.46 19.40
N GLN A 200 27.34 -1.52 18.64
CA GLN A 200 28.11 -1.93 17.48
C GLN A 200 27.89 -1.03 16.24
N ASN A 201 26.68 -0.46 16.09
CA ASN A 201 26.38 0.46 14.99
C ASN A 201 26.94 1.88 15.22
N ASP A 202 27.07 2.32 16.47
CA ASP A 202 27.66 3.62 16.81
C ASP A 202 29.19 3.62 16.59
N ASN A 203 29.83 2.43 16.58
CA ASN A 203 31.24 2.26 16.24
C ASN A 203 31.54 2.14 14.74
N GLN A 204 30.53 2.06 13.87
CA GLN A 204 30.72 2.23 12.44
C GLN A 204 30.90 3.72 12.13
N LEU A 205 32.16 4.12 12.00
CA LEU A 205 32.60 5.44 11.52
C LEU A 205 31.63 5.91 10.41
N THR A 206 30.96 7.01 10.67
CA THR A 206 30.32 7.81 9.65
C THR A 206 31.36 8.26 8.66
N LEU A 207 31.57 7.54 7.59
CA LEU A 207 32.29 8.02 6.42
C LEU A 207 31.43 9.15 5.85
N ASN A 208 31.80 10.38 6.27
CA ASN A 208 31.39 11.61 5.59
C ASN A 208 32.02 11.57 4.20
N LEU A 209 31.29 11.03 3.23
CA LEU A 209 31.61 11.27 1.82
C LEU A 209 30.87 12.53 1.41
N PHE A 210 31.66 13.54 1.06
CA PHE A 210 31.33 14.82 0.48
C PHE A 210 30.28 14.78 -0.62
#